data_e6b715c424e06a574fc20cb00794d6b0
#
_entry.id   e6b715c424e06a574fc20cb00794d6b0
#
_cell.length_a   1.000
_cell.length_b   1.000
_cell.length_c   1.000
_cell.angle_alpha   90.00
_cell.angle_beta   90.00
_cell.angle_gamma   90.00
#
_symmetry.space_group_name_H-M   'P 1'
#
loop_
_entity.id
_entity.type
_entity.pdbx_description
1 polymer ?
#
loop_
_entity_poly.entity_id
_entity_poly.type
_entity_poly.pdbx_seq_one_letter_code
_entity_poly.pdbx_strand_id
1 'polypeptide(L)'
;MRNIAIAVLDSFSEKPFSGNPAAVCLLESPLQTMEMQAIAMEMNLSETAFVEKTKEEGSFSLRWFTPTLEIDLCGHATLAAAHRMYTAGWVKEGNGIRFQTLSGELRVNKQEDLIRMDFPLIPTEVAQHPAYDGEIFGSKIIQAAQLRKNWIFELADEQAVRAFQPNFARIAETSEEGFIITAAGGNGYDMVSRFFGPNVGVPEDPVTGFAHCALVDYWYQKTGKTSFKAYQASTRGGELFLEIRGDRVLIQGKAVQVLVGTLSC
;
A
#
# COMPACT_ATOMS: atom_id res chain seq x y z
N MET A 1 32.96 -8.52 -1.90
CA MET A 1 31.64 -8.56 -1.22
C MET A 1 31.26 -7.16 -0.81
N ARG A 2 30.10 -6.73 -1.20
CA ARG A 2 29.51 -5.43 -0.81
C ARG A 2 28.57 -5.66 0.37
N ASN A 3 28.59 -4.76 1.34
CA ASN A 3 27.70 -4.79 2.49
C ASN A 3 26.61 -3.74 2.31
N ILE A 4 25.33 -4.14 2.35
CA ILE A 4 24.17 -3.27 2.17
C ILE A 4 23.36 -3.28 3.47
N ALA A 5 23.13 -2.08 4.03
CA ALA A 5 22.24 -1.94 5.19
C ALA A 5 20.80 -2.24 4.77
N ILE A 6 20.18 -3.22 5.41
CA ILE A 6 18.81 -3.66 5.14
C ILE A 6 17.98 -3.68 6.42
N ALA A 7 16.72 -3.34 6.29
CA ALA A 7 15.74 -3.49 7.37
C ALA A 7 14.44 -4.07 6.79
N VAL A 8 13.67 -4.77 7.63
CA VAL A 8 12.28 -5.14 7.32
C VAL A 8 11.37 -4.37 8.27
N LEU A 9 10.35 -3.75 7.70
CA LEU A 9 9.36 -2.96 8.43
C LEU A 9 7.96 -3.41 8.05
N ASP A 10 7.09 -3.44 9.05
CA ASP A 10 5.65 -3.65 8.86
C ASP A 10 4.97 -2.28 8.79
N SER A 11 4.45 -1.94 7.62
CA SER A 11 3.77 -0.68 7.33
C SER A 11 2.29 -0.73 7.69
N PHE A 12 1.71 0.43 8.06
CA PHE A 12 0.32 0.58 8.49
C PHE A 12 -0.01 -0.19 9.78
N SER A 13 0.99 -0.36 10.65
CA SER A 13 0.83 -0.99 11.95
C SER A 13 1.77 -0.42 13.00
N GLU A 14 1.37 -0.48 14.26
CA GLU A 14 2.20 -0.23 15.45
C GLU A 14 2.77 -1.53 16.03
N LYS A 15 2.26 -2.68 15.61
CA LYS A 15 2.61 -3.98 16.17
C LYS A 15 3.43 -4.78 15.18
N PRO A 16 4.54 -5.40 15.61
CA PRO A 16 5.26 -6.36 14.79
C PRO A 16 4.35 -7.49 14.30
N PHE A 17 4.65 -7.99 13.10
CA PHE A 17 3.97 -9.12 12.45
C PHE A 17 2.51 -8.83 12.04
N SER A 18 2.15 -7.56 11.93
CA SER A 18 0.89 -7.06 11.33
C SER A 18 1.20 -5.94 10.33
N GLY A 19 0.20 -5.43 9.61
CA GLY A 19 0.44 -4.50 8.52
C GLY A 19 1.07 -5.16 7.29
N ASN A 20 1.64 -4.38 6.39
CA ASN A 20 2.25 -4.86 5.15
C ASN A 20 3.78 -4.79 5.23
N PRO A 21 4.48 -5.94 5.17
CA PRO A 21 5.93 -5.98 5.32
C PRO A 21 6.64 -5.52 4.04
N ALA A 22 7.70 -4.71 4.19
CA ALA A 22 8.59 -4.34 3.13
C ALA A 22 10.06 -4.41 3.60
N ALA A 23 10.96 -4.87 2.73
CA ALA A 23 12.39 -4.68 2.95
C ALA A 23 12.79 -3.28 2.47
N VAL A 24 13.74 -2.66 3.16
CA VAL A 24 14.28 -1.34 2.83
C VAL A 24 15.80 -1.39 2.84
N CYS A 25 16.40 -1.10 1.70
CA CYS A 25 17.84 -0.95 1.54
C CYS A 25 18.20 0.55 1.44
N LEU A 26 19.00 1.05 2.38
CA LEU A 26 19.58 2.39 2.30
C LEU A 26 20.97 2.30 1.65
N LEU A 27 21.10 2.84 0.43
CA LEU A 27 22.26 2.66 -0.41
C LEU A 27 23.27 3.82 -0.26
N GLU A 28 24.46 3.53 0.25
CA GLU A 28 25.59 4.49 0.27
C GLU A 28 26.28 4.60 -1.10
N SER A 29 26.05 3.65 -1.99
CA SER A 29 26.52 3.66 -3.37
C SER A 29 25.51 2.96 -4.29
N PRO A 30 25.39 3.41 -5.56
CA PRO A 30 24.43 2.86 -6.51
C PRO A 30 24.56 1.35 -6.71
N LEU A 31 23.42 0.68 -6.88
CA LEU A 31 23.30 -0.70 -7.33
C LEU A 31 22.80 -0.75 -8.78
N GLN A 32 23.23 -1.79 -9.50
CA GLN A 32 22.64 -2.10 -10.80
C GLN A 32 21.23 -2.65 -10.62
N THR A 33 20.36 -2.41 -11.61
CA THR A 33 18.96 -2.91 -11.58
C THR A 33 18.89 -4.43 -11.35
N MET A 34 19.81 -5.19 -11.94
CA MET A 34 19.88 -6.64 -11.75
C MET A 34 20.26 -7.05 -10.31
N GLU A 35 21.11 -6.26 -9.64
CA GLU A 35 21.45 -6.49 -8.24
C GLU A 35 20.23 -6.21 -7.33
N MET A 36 19.50 -5.12 -7.57
CA MET A 36 18.27 -4.79 -6.84
C MET A 36 17.21 -5.89 -7.01
N GLN A 37 17.02 -6.37 -8.25
CA GLN A 37 16.08 -7.45 -8.53
C GLN A 37 16.48 -8.77 -7.83
N ALA A 38 17.75 -9.13 -7.83
CA ALA A 38 18.25 -10.32 -7.14
C ALA A 38 18.02 -10.23 -5.62
N ILE A 39 18.27 -9.06 -5.02
CA ILE A 39 18.01 -8.82 -3.60
C ILE A 39 16.50 -8.93 -3.29
N ALA A 40 15.65 -8.34 -4.13
CA ALA A 40 14.21 -8.41 -3.94
C ALA A 40 13.67 -9.85 -4.04
N MET A 41 14.22 -10.64 -4.96
CA MET A 41 13.91 -12.08 -5.09
C MET A 41 14.34 -12.87 -3.85
N GLU A 42 15.55 -12.60 -3.32
CA GLU A 42 16.06 -13.26 -2.10
C GLU A 42 15.24 -12.91 -0.86
N MET A 43 14.83 -11.62 -0.73
CA MET A 43 13.99 -11.17 0.38
C MET A 43 12.59 -11.78 0.34
N ASN A 44 12.07 -12.04 -0.85
CA ASN A 44 10.78 -12.69 -1.09
C ASN A 44 9.60 -12.08 -0.28
N LEU A 45 9.63 -10.75 -0.13
CA LEU A 45 8.53 -9.95 0.41
C LEU A 45 7.72 -9.36 -0.74
N SER A 46 6.53 -8.82 -0.46
CA SER A 46 5.72 -8.14 -1.49
C SER A 46 6.57 -7.15 -2.28
N GLU A 47 7.30 -6.27 -1.58
CA GLU A 47 8.27 -5.36 -2.18
C GLU A 47 9.52 -5.15 -1.33
N THR A 48 10.62 -4.86 -2.05
CA THR A 48 11.86 -4.33 -1.51
C THR A 48 12.08 -2.93 -2.06
N ALA A 49 12.23 -1.95 -1.18
CA ALA A 49 12.51 -0.56 -1.50
C ALA A 49 14.02 -0.28 -1.46
N PHE A 50 14.52 0.39 -2.48
CA PHE A 50 15.91 0.84 -2.57
C PHE A 50 15.94 2.36 -2.57
N VAL A 51 16.62 2.94 -1.57
CA VAL A 51 16.73 4.39 -1.39
C VAL A 51 18.18 4.80 -1.62
N GLU A 52 18.37 5.80 -2.48
CA GLU A 52 19.69 6.37 -2.81
C GLU A 52 19.64 7.89 -2.68
N LYS A 53 20.71 8.50 -2.13
CA LYS A 53 20.85 9.95 -2.08
C LYS A 53 21.05 10.52 -3.49
N THR A 54 20.32 11.58 -3.83
CA THR A 54 20.58 12.34 -5.05
C THR A 54 21.60 13.45 -4.79
N LYS A 55 21.97 14.19 -5.82
CA LYS A 55 22.84 15.41 -5.68
C LYS A 55 22.11 16.58 -5.01
N GLU A 56 20.80 16.56 -4.99
CA GLU A 56 19.96 17.60 -4.42
C GLU A 56 19.64 17.26 -2.96
N GLU A 57 19.88 18.21 -2.06
CA GLU A 57 19.61 18.04 -0.63
C GLU A 57 18.12 17.81 -0.36
N GLY A 58 17.81 16.83 0.50
CA GLY A 58 16.44 16.43 0.84
C GLY A 58 15.69 15.69 -0.28
N SER A 59 16.40 15.31 -1.36
CA SER A 59 15.87 14.54 -2.46
C SER A 59 16.57 13.18 -2.54
N PHE A 60 15.81 12.10 -2.80
CA PHE A 60 16.30 10.73 -2.83
C PHE A 60 15.67 9.99 -4.00
N SER A 61 16.43 9.14 -4.67
CA SER A 61 15.86 8.16 -5.59
C SER A 61 15.20 7.04 -4.79
N LEU A 62 14.02 6.60 -5.20
CA LEU A 62 13.32 5.48 -4.59
C LEU A 62 12.80 4.57 -5.70
N ARG A 63 13.18 3.31 -5.62
CA ARG A 63 12.76 2.24 -6.54
C ARG A 63 12.21 1.07 -5.76
N TRP A 64 11.19 0.41 -6.30
CA TRP A 64 10.54 -0.74 -5.66
C TRP A 64 10.58 -1.95 -6.57
N PHE A 65 10.91 -3.07 -6.00
CA PHE A 65 10.97 -4.35 -6.71
C PHE A 65 10.14 -5.39 -5.97
N THR A 66 9.24 -6.04 -6.71
CA THR A 66 8.68 -7.32 -6.30
C THR A 66 9.74 -8.42 -6.47
N PRO A 67 9.52 -9.66 -6.03
CA PRO A 67 10.44 -10.76 -6.33
C PRO A 67 10.69 -10.98 -7.83
N THR A 68 9.84 -10.47 -8.72
CA THR A 68 9.90 -10.75 -10.15
C THR A 68 10.17 -9.56 -11.06
N LEU A 69 9.81 -8.33 -10.64
CA LEU A 69 9.93 -7.13 -11.48
C LEU A 69 9.98 -5.83 -10.67
N GLU A 70 10.50 -4.78 -11.31
CA GLU A 70 10.38 -3.41 -10.81
C GLU A 70 8.97 -2.87 -11.04
N ILE A 71 8.44 -2.12 -10.06
CA ILE A 71 7.13 -1.47 -10.14
C ILE A 71 7.24 0.05 -10.00
N ASP A 72 6.29 0.77 -10.60
CA ASP A 72 6.34 2.22 -10.70
C ASP A 72 5.91 2.95 -9.42
N LEU A 73 5.11 2.30 -8.57
CA LEU A 73 4.55 2.91 -7.36
C LEU A 73 4.18 1.86 -6.31
N CYS A 74 4.62 2.11 -5.06
CA CYS A 74 4.26 1.27 -3.92
C CYS A 74 4.09 2.11 -2.64
N GLY A 75 2.87 2.16 -2.10
CA GLY A 75 2.55 2.99 -0.92
C GLY A 75 3.18 2.46 0.38
N HIS A 76 2.99 1.17 0.70
CA HIS A 76 3.48 0.61 1.96
C HIS A 76 5.02 0.57 2.03
N ALA A 77 5.69 0.25 0.91
CA ALA A 77 7.14 0.25 0.87
C ALA A 77 7.72 1.68 0.89
N THR A 78 6.98 2.70 0.39
CA THR A 78 7.32 4.12 0.56
C THR A 78 7.25 4.53 2.03
N LEU A 79 6.19 4.12 2.73
CA LEU A 79 6.02 4.38 4.16
C LEU A 79 7.15 3.73 4.97
N ALA A 80 7.48 2.46 4.68
CA ALA A 80 8.59 1.74 5.29
C ALA A 80 9.94 2.45 5.03
N ALA A 81 10.20 2.87 3.78
CA ALA A 81 11.42 3.58 3.41
C ALA A 81 11.57 4.91 4.17
N ALA A 82 10.51 5.71 4.23
CA ALA A 82 10.51 6.97 4.96
C ALA A 82 10.75 6.75 6.46
N HIS A 83 10.04 5.80 7.08
CA HIS A 83 10.26 5.46 8.49
C HIS A 83 11.71 5.05 8.76
N ARG A 84 12.27 4.19 7.89
CA ARG A 84 13.68 3.76 8.01
C ARG A 84 14.65 4.91 7.87
N MET A 85 14.40 5.86 6.97
CA MET A 85 15.27 7.03 6.78
C MET A 85 15.29 7.92 8.02
N TYR A 86 14.14 8.19 8.64
CA TYR A 86 14.08 8.93 9.90
C TYR A 86 14.81 8.19 11.03
N THR A 87 14.55 6.91 11.21
CA THR A 87 15.13 6.10 12.30
C THR A 87 16.63 5.83 12.12
N ALA A 88 17.11 5.81 10.87
CA ALA A 88 18.54 5.68 10.54
C ALA A 88 19.29 7.02 10.55
N GLY A 89 18.61 8.15 10.78
CA GLY A 89 19.22 9.49 10.79
C GLY A 89 19.60 10.02 9.40
N TRP A 90 19.08 9.45 8.31
CA TRP A 90 19.25 9.97 6.96
C TRP A 90 18.52 11.30 6.76
N VAL A 91 17.40 11.45 7.44
CA VAL A 91 16.60 12.67 7.46
C VAL A 91 16.29 13.01 8.91
N LYS A 92 16.42 14.29 9.26
CA LYS A 92 16.07 14.81 10.59
C LYS A 92 14.56 14.90 10.73
N GLU A 93 14.06 14.66 11.93
CA GLU A 93 12.63 14.90 12.25
C GLU A 93 12.27 16.37 11.95
N GLY A 94 11.07 16.57 11.39
CA GLY A 94 10.61 17.89 10.94
C GLY A 94 10.98 18.23 9.48
N ASN A 95 11.95 17.55 8.88
CA ASN A 95 12.26 17.73 7.46
C ASN A 95 11.39 16.77 6.61
N GLY A 96 10.88 17.28 5.49
CA GLY A 96 10.20 16.46 4.48
C GLY A 96 11.20 15.66 3.63
N ILE A 97 10.71 14.60 3.01
CA ILE A 97 11.43 13.74 2.07
C ILE A 97 10.80 13.94 0.69
N ARG A 98 11.63 14.15 -0.34
CA ARG A 98 11.22 14.12 -1.74
C ARG A 98 11.83 12.90 -2.40
N PHE A 99 10.98 11.95 -2.78
CA PHE A 99 11.38 10.78 -3.52
C PHE A 99 11.22 11.01 -5.02
N GLN A 100 12.28 10.82 -5.77
CA GLN A 100 12.27 10.76 -7.22
C GLN A 100 12.02 9.31 -7.64
N THR A 101 10.93 9.07 -8.34
CA THR A 101 10.46 7.73 -8.71
C THR A 101 10.08 7.66 -10.19
N LEU A 102 9.81 6.44 -10.69
CA LEU A 102 9.30 6.26 -12.05
C LEU A 102 7.91 6.91 -12.27
N SER A 103 7.12 7.07 -11.20
CA SER A 103 5.81 7.76 -11.22
C SER A 103 5.90 9.27 -10.92
N GLY A 104 7.11 9.85 -10.91
CA GLY A 104 7.35 11.24 -10.58
C GLY A 104 7.75 11.47 -9.12
N GLU A 105 7.67 12.73 -8.68
CA GLU A 105 8.03 13.10 -7.31
C GLU A 105 6.95 12.72 -6.31
N LEU A 106 7.32 11.97 -5.27
CA LEU A 106 6.49 11.70 -4.11
C LEU A 106 6.98 12.50 -2.91
N ARG A 107 6.07 13.18 -2.24
CA ARG A 107 6.36 13.95 -1.03
C ARG A 107 5.89 13.20 0.20
N VAL A 108 6.81 13.05 1.13
CA VAL A 108 6.57 12.36 2.40
C VAL A 108 7.05 13.23 3.54
N ASN A 109 6.30 13.27 4.61
CA ASN A 109 6.73 13.90 5.85
C ASN A 109 6.29 13.07 7.06
N LYS A 110 6.96 13.32 8.19
CA LYS A 110 6.59 12.74 9.48
C LYS A 110 5.91 13.80 10.32
N GLN A 111 4.74 13.47 10.84
CA GLN A 111 4.03 14.29 11.81
C GLN A 111 3.72 13.42 13.03
N GLU A 112 4.35 13.71 14.15
CA GLU A 112 4.34 12.84 15.33
C GLU A 112 4.82 11.43 14.97
N ASP A 113 3.99 10.40 15.21
CA ASP A 113 4.29 9.00 14.87
C ASP A 113 3.79 8.57 13.50
N LEU A 114 3.12 9.48 12.76
CA LEU A 114 2.55 9.18 11.46
C LEU A 114 3.49 9.59 10.32
N ILE A 115 3.69 8.70 9.38
CA ILE A 115 4.26 9.00 8.07
C ILE A 115 3.12 9.38 7.14
N ARG A 116 3.22 10.57 6.55
CA ARG A 116 2.22 11.15 5.66
C ARG A 116 2.75 11.19 4.24
N MET A 117 2.02 10.61 3.33
CA MET A 117 2.33 10.51 1.90
C MET A 117 1.24 11.17 1.07
N ASP A 118 1.61 11.85 0.01
CA ASP A 118 0.72 12.56 -0.90
C ASP A 118 0.60 11.79 -2.22
N PHE A 119 -0.58 11.21 -2.48
CA PHE A 119 -0.88 10.41 -3.67
C PHE A 119 -2.00 11.03 -4.51
N PRO A 120 -2.11 10.68 -5.81
CA PRO A 120 -3.26 11.07 -6.61
C PRO A 120 -4.53 10.38 -6.12
N LEU A 121 -5.64 11.12 -6.07
CA LEU A 121 -6.97 10.54 -5.90
C LEU A 121 -7.31 9.71 -7.14
N ILE A 122 -7.86 8.52 -6.94
CA ILE A 122 -8.30 7.66 -8.04
C ILE A 122 -9.82 7.70 -8.10
N PRO A 123 -10.40 8.30 -9.16
CA PRO A 123 -11.85 8.38 -9.29
C PRO A 123 -12.47 6.99 -9.50
N THR A 124 -13.67 6.82 -9.00
CA THR A 124 -14.46 5.60 -9.09
C THR A 124 -15.80 5.87 -9.78
N GLU A 125 -16.28 4.91 -10.55
CA GLU A 125 -17.57 4.99 -11.22
C GLU A 125 -18.45 3.82 -10.79
N VAL A 126 -19.67 4.11 -10.32
CA VAL A 126 -20.65 3.06 -10.01
C VAL A 126 -20.99 2.31 -11.30
N ALA A 127 -20.79 0.99 -11.28
CA ALA A 127 -21.00 0.14 -12.44
C ALA A 127 -21.44 -1.27 -12.00
N GLN A 128 -22.13 -1.99 -12.86
CA GLN A 128 -22.46 -3.39 -12.66
C GLN A 128 -21.34 -4.28 -13.22
N HIS A 129 -20.82 -5.19 -12.41
CA HIS A 129 -19.81 -6.12 -12.87
C HIS A 129 -20.42 -7.20 -13.77
N PRO A 130 -19.83 -7.48 -14.95
CA PRO A 130 -20.44 -8.41 -15.93
C PRO A 130 -20.57 -9.85 -15.43
N ALA A 131 -19.71 -10.30 -14.51
CA ALA A 131 -19.72 -11.68 -14.02
C ALA A 131 -20.43 -11.86 -12.66
N TYR A 132 -20.81 -10.75 -11.97
CA TYR A 132 -21.43 -10.80 -10.65
C TYR A 132 -22.67 -9.93 -10.59
N ASP A 133 -23.82 -10.57 -10.45
CA ASP A 133 -25.13 -9.90 -10.37
C ASP A 133 -25.70 -10.09 -8.96
N GLY A 134 -25.54 -9.04 -8.14
CA GLY A 134 -26.09 -8.97 -6.77
C GLY A 134 -25.40 -9.84 -5.73
N GLU A 135 -24.53 -10.76 -6.13
CA GLU A 135 -23.83 -11.67 -5.20
C GLU A 135 -22.41 -12.00 -5.68
N ILE A 136 -21.48 -12.15 -4.73
CA ILE A 136 -20.12 -12.57 -4.97
C ILE A 136 -19.66 -13.59 -3.94
N PHE A 137 -19.39 -14.82 -4.39
CA PHE A 137 -18.95 -15.96 -3.55
C PHE A 137 -19.79 -16.14 -2.27
N GLY A 138 -21.14 -16.07 -2.40
CA GLY A 138 -22.07 -16.17 -1.28
C GLY A 138 -22.27 -14.88 -0.47
N SER A 139 -21.60 -13.78 -0.83
CA SER A 139 -21.78 -12.50 -0.18
C SER A 139 -22.62 -11.55 -1.04
N LYS A 140 -23.68 -10.95 -0.46
CA LYS A 140 -24.54 -9.99 -1.14
C LYS A 140 -23.75 -8.72 -1.46
N ILE A 141 -23.82 -8.29 -2.73
CA ILE A 141 -23.28 -7.02 -3.20
C ILE A 141 -24.35 -5.93 -2.97
N ILE A 142 -23.98 -4.87 -2.27
CA ILE A 142 -24.82 -3.67 -2.10
C ILE A 142 -24.63 -2.74 -3.30
N GLN A 143 -23.39 -2.55 -3.72
CA GLN A 143 -23.01 -1.73 -4.86
C GLN A 143 -21.67 -2.19 -5.41
N ALA A 144 -21.48 -2.08 -6.72
CA ALA A 144 -20.18 -2.25 -7.36
C ALA A 144 -19.73 -0.95 -8.01
N ALA A 145 -18.41 -0.75 -8.08
CA ALA A 145 -17.80 0.38 -8.78
C ALA A 145 -16.53 -0.09 -9.49
N GLN A 146 -16.21 0.58 -10.59
CA GLN A 146 -15.00 0.34 -11.36
C GLN A 146 -13.98 1.46 -11.14
N LEU A 147 -12.70 1.10 -11.09
CA LEU A 147 -11.56 2.01 -11.12
C LEU A 147 -10.48 1.42 -12.03
N ARG A 148 -10.22 2.06 -13.17
CA ARG A 148 -9.27 1.53 -14.18
C ARG A 148 -9.61 0.07 -14.53
N LYS A 149 -8.70 -0.88 -14.22
CA LYS A 149 -8.85 -2.33 -14.43
C LYS A 149 -9.22 -3.11 -13.17
N ASN A 150 -9.60 -2.40 -12.12
CA ASN A 150 -9.94 -2.96 -10.83
C ASN A 150 -11.43 -2.76 -10.51
N TRP A 151 -11.94 -3.54 -9.58
CA TRP A 151 -13.31 -3.47 -9.12
C TRP A 151 -13.41 -3.30 -7.61
N ILE A 152 -14.40 -2.51 -7.16
CA ILE A 152 -14.82 -2.38 -5.78
C ILE A 152 -16.19 -3.03 -5.65
N PHE A 153 -16.36 -3.87 -4.63
CA PHE A 153 -17.65 -4.44 -4.24
C PHE A 153 -17.94 -4.07 -2.80
N GLU A 154 -18.99 -3.29 -2.59
CA GLU A 154 -19.49 -3.04 -1.26
C GLU A 154 -20.35 -4.20 -0.80
N LEU A 155 -20.03 -4.76 0.35
CA LEU A 155 -20.76 -5.81 1.03
C LEU A 155 -21.68 -5.22 2.11
N ALA A 156 -22.53 -6.05 2.70
CA ALA A 156 -23.57 -5.62 3.62
C ALA A 156 -23.01 -4.93 4.88
N ASP A 157 -21.92 -5.44 5.44
CA ASP A 157 -21.33 -4.94 6.68
C ASP A 157 -19.85 -5.38 6.84
N GLU A 158 -19.20 -4.90 7.89
CA GLU A 158 -17.85 -5.27 8.27
C GLU A 158 -17.68 -6.78 8.46
N GLN A 159 -18.67 -7.47 9.02
CA GLN A 159 -18.58 -8.90 9.25
C GLN A 159 -18.54 -9.68 7.92
N ALA A 160 -19.30 -9.24 6.92
CA ALA A 160 -19.25 -9.82 5.58
C ALA A 160 -17.87 -9.67 4.93
N VAL A 161 -17.21 -8.51 5.10
CA VAL A 161 -15.84 -8.29 4.61
C VAL A 161 -14.84 -9.20 5.33
N ARG A 162 -14.92 -9.30 6.65
CA ARG A 162 -14.02 -10.14 7.45
C ARG A 162 -14.20 -11.63 7.21
N ALA A 163 -15.43 -12.07 7.04
CA ALA A 163 -15.77 -13.48 6.82
C ALA A 163 -15.63 -13.93 5.35
N PHE A 164 -15.40 -12.99 4.43
CA PHE A 164 -15.34 -13.28 3.00
C PHE A 164 -14.28 -14.33 2.67
N GLN A 165 -14.70 -15.35 1.92
CA GLN A 165 -13.82 -16.42 1.46
C GLN A 165 -13.53 -16.23 -0.04
N PRO A 166 -12.34 -15.75 -0.40
CA PRO A 166 -12.00 -15.49 -1.79
C PRO A 166 -11.82 -16.80 -2.57
N ASN A 167 -12.40 -16.85 -3.76
CA ASN A 167 -12.04 -17.86 -4.76
C ASN A 167 -11.02 -17.25 -5.73
N PHE A 168 -9.73 -17.41 -5.45
CA PHE A 168 -8.66 -16.78 -6.22
C PHE A 168 -8.66 -17.16 -7.70
N ALA A 169 -9.00 -18.41 -8.05
CA ALA A 169 -9.10 -18.84 -9.44
C ALA A 169 -10.22 -18.07 -10.16
N ARG A 170 -11.38 -17.93 -9.53
CA ARG A 170 -12.51 -17.20 -10.10
C ARG A 170 -12.24 -15.69 -10.16
N ILE A 171 -11.55 -15.13 -9.17
CA ILE A 171 -11.11 -13.73 -9.20
C ILE A 171 -10.17 -13.50 -10.39
N ALA A 172 -9.21 -14.39 -10.61
CA ALA A 172 -8.28 -14.32 -11.75
C ALA A 172 -8.97 -14.39 -13.11
N GLU A 173 -10.07 -15.14 -13.23
CA GLU A 173 -10.87 -15.21 -14.46
C GLU A 173 -11.71 -13.95 -14.72
N THR A 174 -12.10 -13.22 -13.67
CA THR A 174 -13.12 -12.16 -13.74
C THR A 174 -12.59 -10.75 -13.46
N SER A 175 -11.32 -10.62 -13.08
CA SER A 175 -10.67 -9.35 -12.81
C SER A 175 -9.36 -9.25 -13.62
N GLU A 176 -9.09 -8.11 -14.24
CA GLU A 176 -7.83 -7.91 -14.96
C GLU A 176 -6.64 -7.73 -14.00
N GLU A 177 -6.78 -6.92 -12.95
CA GLU A 177 -5.70 -6.60 -12.01
C GLU A 177 -6.09 -6.93 -10.57
N GLY A 178 -7.09 -6.25 -10.03
CA GLY A 178 -7.42 -6.32 -8.62
C GLY A 178 -8.91 -6.23 -8.33
N PHE A 179 -9.24 -6.69 -7.14
CA PHE A 179 -10.56 -6.91 -6.64
C PHE A 179 -10.61 -6.45 -5.18
N ILE A 180 -11.40 -5.42 -4.92
CA ILE A 180 -11.55 -4.80 -3.60
C ILE A 180 -12.92 -5.13 -3.06
N ILE A 181 -13.02 -5.63 -1.86
CA ILE A 181 -14.27 -5.66 -1.11
C ILE A 181 -14.22 -4.62 0.01
N THR A 182 -15.35 -3.97 0.30
CA THR A 182 -15.45 -2.94 1.33
C THR A 182 -16.82 -2.94 1.98
N ALA A 183 -16.91 -2.38 3.17
CA ALA A 183 -18.15 -2.05 3.86
C ALA A 183 -17.92 -0.85 4.77
N ALA A 184 -19.04 -0.24 5.25
CA ALA A 184 -18.96 0.71 6.34
C ALA A 184 -18.31 0.03 7.56
N GLY A 185 -17.39 0.72 8.20
CA GLY A 185 -16.66 0.21 9.35
C GLY A 185 -17.44 0.36 10.65
N GLY A 186 -17.02 -0.39 11.66
CA GLY A 186 -17.43 -0.26 13.06
C GLY A 186 -16.20 -0.04 13.94
N ASN A 187 -16.40 0.00 15.26
CA ASN A 187 -15.31 0.06 16.24
C ASN A 187 -14.32 1.23 16.03
N GLY A 188 -14.81 2.36 15.52
CA GLY A 188 -14.00 3.57 15.31
C GLY A 188 -13.36 3.66 13.92
N TYR A 189 -13.67 2.76 13.00
CA TYR A 189 -13.32 2.86 11.58
C TYR A 189 -14.49 3.37 10.76
N ASP A 190 -14.20 4.19 9.74
CA ASP A 190 -15.22 4.67 8.79
C ASP A 190 -15.49 3.64 7.69
N MET A 191 -14.45 2.88 7.29
CA MET A 191 -14.54 1.81 6.31
C MET A 191 -13.62 0.65 6.65
N VAL A 192 -14.04 -0.54 6.20
CA VAL A 192 -13.24 -1.77 6.25
C VAL A 192 -13.12 -2.33 4.84
N SER A 193 -11.95 -2.89 4.50
CA SER A 193 -11.67 -3.39 3.15
C SER A 193 -10.79 -4.64 3.16
N ARG A 194 -10.73 -5.34 2.02
CA ARG A 194 -9.70 -6.33 1.65
C ARG A 194 -9.40 -6.18 0.16
N PHE A 195 -8.16 -6.49 -0.24
CA PHE A 195 -7.70 -6.44 -1.62
C PHE A 195 -7.16 -7.79 -2.07
N PHE A 196 -7.59 -8.21 -3.25
CA PHE A 196 -7.17 -9.45 -3.89
C PHE A 196 -6.68 -9.17 -5.31
N GLY A 197 -5.48 -9.62 -5.65
CA GLY A 197 -4.85 -9.41 -6.96
C GLY A 197 -4.10 -10.66 -7.46
N PRO A 198 -4.77 -11.82 -7.63
CA PRO A 198 -4.08 -13.04 -8.06
C PRO A 198 -3.39 -12.89 -9.41
N ASN A 199 -3.93 -12.09 -10.34
CA ASN A 199 -3.34 -11.86 -11.66
C ASN A 199 -2.07 -11.01 -11.65
N VAL A 200 -1.85 -10.26 -10.57
CA VAL A 200 -0.62 -9.49 -10.36
C VAL A 200 0.35 -10.17 -9.38
N GLY A 201 0.11 -11.47 -9.09
CA GLY A 201 0.98 -12.29 -8.24
C GLY A 201 0.74 -12.12 -6.73
N VAL A 202 -0.29 -11.38 -6.33
CA VAL A 202 -0.62 -11.12 -4.92
C VAL A 202 -2.03 -11.65 -4.64
N PRO A 203 -2.19 -12.91 -4.18
CA PRO A 203 -3.52 -13.47 -3.90
C PRO A 203 -4.35 -12.58 -2.96
N GLU A 204 -3.78 -12.15 -1.84
CA GLU A 204 -4.35 -11.14 -0.94
C GLU A 204 -3.24 -10.21 -0.45
N ASP A 205 -3.36 -8.89 -0.68
CA ASP A 205 -2.40 -7.92 -0.18
C ASP A 205 -2.74 -7.49 1.26
N PRO A 206 -1.79 -7.53 2.19
CA PRO A 206 -2.03 -7.20 3.59
C PRO A 206 -2.61 -5.80 3.83
N VAL A 207 -2.05 -4.75 3.21
CA VAL A 207 -2.56 -3.36 3.26
C VAL A 207 -2.16 -2.63 1.98
N THR A 208 -3.15 -2.15 1.23
CA THR A 208 -2.99 -1.64 -0.12
C THR A 208 -3.24 -0.14 -0.21
N GLY A 209 -2.17 0.66 -0.29
CA GLY A 209 -2.29 2.12 -0.45
C GLY A 209 -3.07 2.52 -1.70
N PHE A 210 -2.79 1.89 -2.85
CA PHE A 210 -3.49 2.10 -4.11
C PHE A 210 -5.01 1.92 -3.98
N ALA A 211 -5.46 0.84 -3.34
CA ALA A 211 -6.89 0.59 -3.13
C ALA A 211 -7.54 1.72 -2.31
N HIS A 212 -6.83 2.26 -1.33
CA HIS A 212 -7.34 3.33 -0.48
C HIS A 212 -7.37 4.70 -1.19
N CYS A 213 -6.54 4.93 -2.22
CA CYS A 213 -6.68 6.10 -3.09
C CYS A 213 -8.01 6.12 -3.85
N ALA A 214 -8.62 4.96 -4.10
CA ALA A 214 -9.92 4.82 -4.74
C ALA A 214 -11.06 4.69 -3.72
N LEU A 215 -10.85 3.95 -2.64
CA LEU A 215 -11.87 3.76 -1.60
C LEU A 215 -12.30 5.08 -0.96
N VAL A 216 -11.37 6.06 -0.81
CA VAL A 216 -11.76 7.39 -0.30
C VAL A 216 -12.70 8.12 -1.24
N ASP A 217 -12.51 8.00 -2.57
CA ASP A 217 -13.42 8.60 -3.56
C ASP A 217 -14.79 7.91 -3.51
N TYR A 218 -14.80 6.57 -3.50
CA TYR A 218 -16.02 5.79 -3.37
C TYR A 218 -16.85 6.18 -2.14
N TRP A 219 -16.22 6.23 -0.97
CA TRP A 219 -16.90 6.56 0.29
C TRP A 219 -17.21 8.05 0.41
N TYR A 220 -16.41 8.94 -0.20
CA TYR A 220 -16.74 10.37 -0.30
C TYR A 220 -18.03 10.58 -1.09
N GLN A 221 -18.19 9.95 -2.25
CA GLN A 221 -19.41 10.04 -3.05
C GLN A 221 -20.66 9.58 -2.27
N LYS A 222 -20.53 8.62 -1.36
CA LYS A 222 -21.64 8.11 -0.54
C LYS A 222 -21.92 8.94 0.70
N THR A 223 -20.90 9.48 1.35
CA THR A 223 -21.03 10.04 2.72
C THR A 223 -20.79 11.53 2.80
N GLY A 224 -20.13 12.12 1.80
CA GLY A 224 -19.66 13.51 1.82
C GLY A 224 -18.46 13.75 2.76
N LYS A 225 -17.93 12.73 3.44
CA LYS A 225 -16.74 12.85 4.29
C LYS A 225 -15.49 13.01 3.46
N THR A 226 -14.57 13.86 3.92
CA THR A 226 -13.24 14.07 3.29
C THR A 226 -12.09 13.47 4.09
N SER A 227 -12.35 12.99 5.30
CA SER A 227 -11.35 12.34 6.16
C SER A 227 -11.92 11.02 6.67
N PHE A 228 -11.07 9.98 6.63
CA PHE A 228 -11.47 8.63 7.00
C PHE A 228 -10.39 7.93 7.81
N LYS A 229 -10.82 7.12 8.77
CA LYS A 229 -10.01 6.08 9.40
C LYS A 229 -10.43 4.75 8.79
N ALA A 230 -9.52 4.09 8.08
CA ALA A 230 -9.75 2.83 7.38
C ALA A 230 -9.01 1.67 8.04
N TYR A 231 -9.57 0.48 7.93
CA TYR A 231 -8.92 -0.77 8.31
C TYR A 231 -8.98 -1.77 7.17
N GLN A 232 -7.82 -2.24 6.70
CA GLN A 232 -7.78 -3.36 5.78
C GLN A 232 -7.73 -4.66 6.58
N ALA A 233 -8.78 -5.48 6.44
CA ALA A 233 -9.05 -6.64 7.29
C ALA A 233 -8.48 -7.96 6.71
N SER A 234 -7.27 -7.89 6.15
CA SER A 234 -6.49 -9.08 5.79
C SER A 234 -6.10 -9.87 7.05
N THR A 235 -5.49 -11.05 6.87
CA THR A 235 -4.96 -11.83 8.01
C THR A 235 -3.98 -11.04 8.87
N ARG A 236 -3.18 -10.14 8.28
CA ARG A 236 -2.25 -9.29 9.02
C ARG A 236 -2.91 -8.02 9.55
N GLY A 237 -3.87 -7.47 8.80
CA GLY A 237 -4.58 -6.25 9.11
C GLY A 237 -3.70 -5.00 9.08
N GLY A 238 -4.33 -3.83 8.98
CA GLY A 238 -3.61 -2.56 9.12
C GLY A 238 -4.52 -1.34 9.08
N GLU A 239 -4.04 -0.25 9.67
CA GLU A 239 -4.76 1.02 9.80
C GLU A 239 -4.21 2.08 8.87
N LEU A 240 -5.11 2.82 8.23
CA LEU A 240 -4.78 3.98 7.42
C LEU A 240 -5.63 5.17 7.85
N PHE A 241 -5.00 6.36 7.87
CA PHE A 241 -5.70 7.62 8.02
C PHE A 241 -5.63 8.35 6.68
N LEU A 242 -6.76 8.78 6.17
CA LEU A 242 -6.93 9.25 4.80
C LEU A 242 -7.60 10.62 4.80
N GLU A 243 -7.12 11.53 3.94
CA GLU A 243 -7.69 12.86 3.81
C GLU A 243 -7.69 13.29 2.33
N ILE A 244 -8.85 13.64 1.77
CA ILE A 244 -8.97 14.17 0.41
C ILE A 244 -8.59 15.65 0.40
N ARG A 245 -7.76 16.04 -0.56
CA ARG A 245 -7.35 17.43 -0.84
C ARG A 245 -7.39 17.72 -2.33
N GLY A 246 -8.54 18.15 -2.81
CA GLY A 246 -8.76 18.36 -4.25
C GLY A 246 -8.65 17.04 -5.02
N ASP A 247 -7.71 16.96 -5.94
CA ASP A 247 -7.38 15.77 -6.73
C ASP A 247 -6.31 14.85 -6.09
N ARG A 248 -6.00 15.11 -4.80
CA ARG A 248 -5.00 14.37 -4.03
C ARG A 248 -5.63 13.68 -2.84
N VAL A 249 -4.99 12.62 -2.40
CA VAL A 249 -5.26 11.96 -1.13
C VAL A 249 -4.01 11.87 -0.28
N LEU A 250 -4.11 12.32 0.96
CA LEU A 250 -3.06 12.13 1.95
C LEU A 250 -3.30 10.82 2.66
N ILE A 251 -2.39 9.88 2.46
CA ILE A 251 -2.39 8.59 3.17
C ILE A 251 -1.40 8.68 4.31
N GLN A 252 -1.84 8.38 5.51
CA GLN A 252 -1.02 8.39 6.70
C GLN A 252 -1.08 7.03 7.39
N GLY A 253 0.04 6.61 7.95
CA GLY A 253 0.14 5.38 8.69
C GLY A 253 1.38 5.33 9.56
N LYS A 254 1.42 4.36 10.44
CA LYS A 254 2.59 4.03 11.25
C LYS A 254 3.37 2.90 10.61
N ALA A 255 4.62 2.74 11.01
CA ALA A 255 5.42 1.57 10.68
C ALA A 255 6.21 1.12 11.89
N VAL A 256 6.45 -0.17 11.97
CA VAL A 256 7.30 -0.76 13.01
C VAL A 256 8.42 -1.58 12.37
N GLN A 257 9.63 -1.37 12.85
CA GLN A 257 10.80 -2.08 12.36
C GLN A 257 10.92 -3.44 13.06
N VAL A 258 10.94 -4.53 12.28
CA VAL A 258 10.99 -5.90 12.80
C VAL A 258 12.36 -6.56 12.63
N LEU A 259 13.17 -6.09 11.66
CA LEU A 259 14.51 -6.61 11.43
C LEU A 259 15.44 -5.48 10.97
N VAL A 260 16.68 -5.53 11.43
CA VAL A 260 17.80 -4.73 10.91
C VAL A 260 19.00 -5.64 10.75
N GLY A 261 19.68 -5.48 9.64
CA GLY A 261 20.86 -6.29 9.35
C GLY A 261 21.72 -5.71 8.25
N THR A 262 22.62 -6.56 7.80
CA THR A 262 23.50 -6.29 6.65
C THR A 262 23.40 -7.46 5.69
N LEU A 263 23.14 -7.15 4.44
CA LEU A 263 23.19 -8.12 3.35
C LEU A 263 24.56 -8.08 2.74
N SER A 264 25.16 -9.24 2.54
CA SER A 264 26.48 -9.40 1.91
C SER A 264 26.30 -9.96 0.50
N CYS A 265 26.68 -9.22 -0.53
CA CYS A 265 26.55 -9.58 -1.94
C CYS A 265 27.82 -9.19 -2.75
#